data_8c80233653edb27caacb1125a726d4b2
#
_entry.id   8c80233653edb27caacb1125a726d4b2
#
_cell.length_a   1.000
_cell.length_b   1.000
_cell.length_c   1.000
_cell.angle_alpha   90.00
_cell.angle_beta   90.00
_cell.angle_gamma   90.00
#
_symmetry.space_group_name_H-M   'P 1'
#
loop_
_entity.id
_entity.type
_entity.pdbx_description
1 polymer ?
#
loop_
_entity_poly.entity_id
_entity_poly.type
_entity_poly.pdbx_seq_one_letter_code
_entity_poly.pdbx_strand_id
1 'polypeptide(L)'
;MRPATMTALGRGEPGRRTVLVGGVAAGAGLLIPRAYPGSGPTSADWAALRRTLSTHELSLPGERSYRRARELFDPRFDALHPAGIAYCGKPADVSACLSFAVRFRLPVRARSAGHSYAGWSSVTGGLIIDVSRMRHFSVGTGAVTVGAGTDLISFYSQLAAHGLAVPGGSCPTVGLAGLALGGGVGVLSRQYGLTSDNIEAVEIVTADGSVLTCDPASHSDLYWACRGGGGGNFGIATSFTLRTRRLREVVLFFLSWPWSQASRVVQAWQSWA
;
A
#
# COMPACT_ATOMS: atom_id res chain seq x y z
N MET A 1 50.47 32.41 -15.16
CA MET A 1 49.70 31.29 -15.69
C MET A 1 48.22 31.60 -15.51
N ARG A 2 47.49 31.79 -16.60
CA ARG A 2 46.07 32.20 -16.61
C ARG A 2 45.18 30.93 -16.54
N PRO A 3 44.03 30.96 -15.86
CA PRO A 3 43.11 29.85 -15.90
C PRO A 3 42.30 29.88 -17.21
N ALA A 4 42.05 28.68 -17.75
CA ALA A 4 41.29 28.46 -18.98
C ALA A 4 39.78 28.58 -18.72
N THR A 5 39.15 29.38 -19.57
CA THR A 5 37.70 29.58 -19.65
C THR A 5 37.05 28.35 -20.33
N MET A 6 36.13 27.70 -19.68
CA MET A 6 35.32 26.63 -20.27
C MET A 6 34.00 27.20 -20.76
N THR A 7 33.85 27.25 -22.08
CA THR A 7 32.63 27.69 -22.77
C THR A 7 31.58 26.60 -22.72
N ALA A 8 30.43 26.90 -22.17
CA ALA A 8 29.26 26.01 -22.18
C ALA A 8 28.58 26.07 -23.56
N LEU A 9 28.49 24.91 -24.23
CA LEU A 9 27.63 24.72 -25.38
C LEU A 9 26.29 24.12 -24.88
N GLY A 10 25.25 24.94 -24.98
CA GLY A 10 23.88 24.49 -24.74
C GLY A 10 23.42 23.60 -25.89
N ARG A 11 22.84 22.47 -25.52
CA ARG A 11 21.89 21.74 -26.36
C ARG A 11 20.66 21.41 -25.52
N GLY A 12 19.51 21.90 -26.00
CA GLY A 12 18.23 21.82 -25.37
C GLY A 12 17.74 20.38 -25.23
N GLU A 13 17.35 20.05 -24.04
CA GLU A 13 16.50 18.89 -23.76
C GLU A 13 15.04 19.23 -24.03
N PRO A 14 14.25 18.33 -24.64
CA PRO A 14 12.81 18.54 -24.81
C PRO A 14 12.11 18.46 -23.46
N GLY A 15 11.50 19.53 -23.11
CA GLY A 15 10.50 19.81 -22.10
C GLY A 15 10.06 18.72 -21.13
N ARG A 16 10.59 18.76 -19.92
CA ARG A 16 9.86 18.38 -18.72
C ARG A 16 8.71 19.37 -18.53
N ARG A 17 7.61 19.17 -19.23
CA ARG A 17 6.39 19.94 -19.03
C ARG A 17 5.73 19.50 -17.73
N THR A 18 5.89 20.31 -16.72
CA THR A 18 4.84 20.83 -15.84
C THR A 18 3.69 19.87 -15.52
N VAL A 19 3.94 18.92 -14.62
CA VAL A 19 2.90 18.26 -13.81
C VAL A 19 3.10 18.62 -12.32
N LEU A 20 3.83 19.68 -12.02
CA LEU A 20 4.12 20.14 -10.65
C LEU A 20 3.54 21.53 -10.36
N VAL A 21 2.28 21.74 -10.73
CA VAL A 21 1.51 22.87 -10.19
C VAL A 21 0.19 22.33 -9.60
N GLY A 22 0.34 21.60 -8.53
CA GLY A 22 -0.77 21.10 -7.73
C GLY A 22 -0.31 20.47 -6.42
N GLY A 23 0.98 20.24 -6.29
CA GLY A 23 1.60 19.74 -5.06
C GLY A 23 2.13 20.89 -4.21
N VAL A 24 1.32 21.90 -3.94
CA VAL A 24 1.59 22.77 -2.81
C VAL A 24 1.53 21.88 -1.58
N ALA A 25 2.62 21.85 -0.84
CA ALA A 25 2.66 21.38 0.51
C ALA A 25 1.40 21.86 1.25
N ALA A 26 0.38 21.02 1.25
CA ALA A 26 -0.60 21.06 2.28
C ALA A 26 0.18 20.64 3.53
N GLY A 27 0.79 21.61 4.19
CA GLY A 27 1.00 21.50 5.62
C GLY A 27 -0.30 20.93 6.12
N ALA A 28 -0.24 19.76 6.73
CA ALA A 28 -1.38 19.03 7.24
C ALA A 28 -2.06 19.83 8.37
N GLY A 29 -2.70 20.91 8.01
CA GLY A 29 -3.86 21.37 8.68
C GLY A 29 -4.94 20.36 8.33
N LEU A 30 -5.20 19.42 9.23
CA LEU A 30 -6.43 18.66 9.27
C LEU A 30 -7.57 19.67 9.19
N LEU A 31 -8.02 19.97 7.99
CA LEU A 31 -9.38 20.44 7.77
C LEU A 31 -10.25 19.25 8.15
N ILE A 32 -10.54 19.12 9.44
CA ILE A 32 -11.70 18.38 9.92
C ILE A 32 -12.86 19.03 9.18
N PRO A 33 -13.54 18.37 8.24
CA PRO A 33 -14.70 18.93 7.61
C PRO A 33 -15.67 19.27 8.75
N ARG A 34 -15.98 20.54 8.91
CA ARG A 34 -17.02 20.99 9.81
C ARG A 34 -18.24 20.12 9.54
N ALA A 35 -18.77 19.46 10.56
CA ALA A 35 -19.93 18.62 10.43
C ALA A 35 -21.03 19.41 9.71
N TYR A 36 -21.27 19.09 8.45
CA TYR A 36 -22.42 19.60 7.73
C TYR A 36 -23.65 18.92 8.31
N PRO A 37 -24.78 19.62 8.49
CA PRO A 37 -26.01 19.05 9.00
C PRO A 37 -26.69 18.17 7.93
N GLY A 38 -26.13 16.99 7.74
CA GLY A 38 -26.76 15.88 7.09
C GLY A 38 -26.72 14.75 8.12
N SER A 39 -27.82 14.11 8.39
CA SER A 39 -27.86 12.95 9.26
C SER A 39 -26.88 11.90 8.76
N GLY A 40 -25.92 11.48 9.60
CA GLY A 40 -25.01 10.37 9.29
C GLY A 40 -25.78 9.10 8.94
N PRO A 41 -25.08 8.02 8.52
CA PRO A 41 -25.73 6.77 8.17
C PRO A 41 -26.56 6.24 9.34
N THR A 42 -27.79 5.83 9.07
CA THR A 42 -28.67 5.15 10.04
C THR A 42 -28.25 3.68 10.20
N SER A 43 -28.76 3.01 11.22
CA SER A 43 -28.57 1.56 11.37
C SER A 43 -29.08 0.77 10.15
N ALA A 44 -30.13 1.24 9.49
CA ALA A 44 -30.65 0.62 8.27
C ALA A 44 -29.68 0.79 7.08
N ASP A 45 -29.03 1.95 6.95
CA ASP A 45 -28.02 2.20 5.91
C ASP A 45 -26.80 1.28 6.11
N TRP A 46 -26.30 1.17 7.33
CA TRP A 46 -25.20 0.25 7.66
C TRP A 46 -25.57 -1.21 7.40
N ALA A 47 -26.80 -1.61 7.76
CA ALA A 47 -27.30 -2.95 7.46
C ALA A 47 -27.40 -3.19 5.94
N ALA A 48 -27.79 -2.19 5.17
CA ALA A 48 -27.81 -2.27 3.70
C ALA A 48 -26.40 -2.44 3.13
N LEU A 49 -25.43 -1.65 3.59
CA LEU A 49 -24.03 -1.81 3.19
C LEU A 49 -23.53 -3.22 3.51
N ARG A 50 -23.73 -3.71 4.74
CA ARG A 50 -23.33 -5.06 5.15
C ARG A 50 -23.88 -6.15 4.23
N ARG A 51 -25.14 -6.05 3.80
CA ARG A 51 -25.73 -7.01 2.85
C ARG A 51 -25.14 -6.96 1.45
N THR A 52 -24.65 -5.79 1.04
CA THR A 52 -24.03 -5.59 -0.27
C THR A 52 -22.63 -6.20 -0.37
N LEU A 53 -21.89 -6.22 0.76
CA LEU A 53 -20.55 -6.80 0.80
C LEU A 53 -20.60 -8.31 0.56
N SER A 54 -19.72 -8.80 -0.30
CA SER A 54 -19.61 -10.25 -0.58
C SER A 54 -19.20 -11.07 0.65
N THR A 55 -18.51 -10.45 1.59
CA THR A 55 -18.10 -11.03 2.86
C THR A 55 -19.19 -10.95 3.92
N HIS A 56 -20.14 -10.05 3.78
CA HIS A 56 -21.09 -9.64 4.81
C HIS A 56 -20.44 -9.17 6.14
N GLU A 57 -19.12 -8.89 6.11
CA GLU A 57 -18.35 -8.47 7.27
C GLU A 57 -18.25 -6.94 7.35
N LEU A 58 -18.88 -6.38 8.36
CA LEU A 58 -18.83 -4.95 8.69
C LEU A 58 -18.80 -4.83 10.21
N SER A 59 -17.82 -4.13 10.75
CA SER A 59 -17.68 -3.94 12.20
C SER A 59 -18.03 -2.51 12.57
N LEU A 60 -19.01 -2.33 13.46
CA LEU A 60 -19.55 -1.03 13.87
C LEU A 60 -19.33 -0.79 15.36
N PRO A 61 -19.24 0.49 15.80
CA PRO A 61 -19.22 0.83 17.22
C PRO A 61 -20.36 0.15 18.00
N GLY A 62 -20.02 -0.41 19.16
CA GLY A 62 -20.93 -1.19 19.99
C GLY A 62 -20.95 -2.70 19.69
N GLU A 63 -20.46 -3.16 18.55
CA GLU A 63 -20.33 -4.59 18.27
C GLU A 63 -19.10 -5.19 18.98
N ARG A 64 -19.21 -6.47 19.37
CA ARG A 64 -18.11 -7.19 20.05
C ARG A 64 -16.80 -7.19 19.24
N SER A 65 -16.89 -7.27 17.92
CA SER A 65 -15.74 -7.28 17.02
C SER A 65 -15.03 -5.94 16.90
N TYR A 66 -15.74 -4.83 17.18
CA TYR A 66 -15.28 -3.48 16.85
C TYR A 66 -13.98 -3.09 17.51
N ARG A 67 -13.79 -3.41 18.81
CA ARG A 67 -12.57 -3.06 19.53
C ARG A 67 -11.33 -3.60 18.81
N ARG A 68 -11.33 -4.90 18.49
CA ARG A 68 -10.23 -5.55 17.79
C ARG A 68 -10.13 -5.09 16.34
N ALA A 69 -11.24 -4.87 15.67
CA ALA A 69 -11.28 -4.45 14.28
C ALA A 69 -10.67 -3.07 14.04
N ARG A 70 -10.78 -2.13 15.00
CA ARG A 70 -10.23 -0.77 14.87
C ARG A 70 -8.74 -0.65 15.18
N GLU A 71 -8.17 -1.61 15.92
CA GLU A 71 -6.76 -1.60 16.31
C GLU A 71 -5.84 -1.73 15.09
N LEU A 72 -4.73 -0.98 15.11
CA LEU A 72 -3.66 -1.09 14.12
C LEU A 72 -2.46 -1.83 14.72
N PHE A 73 -1.45 -2.11 13.90
CA PHE A 73 -0.19 -2.68 14.39
C PHE A 73 0.49 -1.78 15.44
N ASP A 74 0.40 -0.46 15.27
CA ASP A 74 0.97 0.51 16.17
C ASP A 74 -0.10 1.01 17.18
N PRO A 75 0.03 0.68 18.48
CA PRO A 75 -0.95 1.04 19.51
C PRO A 75 -1.14 2.54 19.71
N ARG A 76 -0.21 3.38 19.23
CA ARG A 76 -0.36 4.85 19.29
C ARG A 76 -1.65 5.34 18.61
N PHE A 77 -2.21 4.54 17.72
CA PHE A 77 -3.41 4.87 16.97
C PHE A 77 -4.70 4.22 17.51
N ASP A 78 -4.64 3.54 18.66
CA ASP A 78 -5.81 2.88 19.27
C ASP A 78 -6.88 3.88 19.75
N ALA A 79 -6.54 5.16 19.85
CA ALA A 79 -7.51 6.22 20.12
C ALA A 79 -8.36 6.63 18.90
N LEU A 80 -8.09 6.10 17.71
CA LEU A 80 -8.91 6.37 16.53
C LEU A 80 -10.20 5.53 16.58
N HIS A 81 -11.34 6.19 16.31
CA HIS A 81 -12.67 5.59 16.35
C HIS A 81 -13.37 5.70 14.98
N PRO A 82 -13.16 4.77 14.05
CA PRO A 82 -13.87 4.71 12.78
C PRO A 82 -15.39 4.61 12.99
N ALA A 83 -16.18 5.18 12.07
CA ALA A 83 -17.63 4.99 12.04
C ALA A 83 -18.00 3.55 11.62
N GLY A 84 -17.14 2.89 10.85
CA GLY A 84 -17.28 1.49 10.48
C GLY A 84 -16.02 0.95 9.81
N ILE A 85 -15.86 -0.37 9.87
CA ILE A 85 -14.79 -1.10 9.19
C ILE A 85 -15.44 -2.14 8.29
N ALA A 86 -15.38 -1.94 6.97
CA ALA A 86 -15.94 -2.84 5.96
C ALA A 86 -14.84 -3.75 5.40
N TYR A 87 -15.02 -5.06 5.53
CA TYR A 87 -14.10 -6.04 4.98
C TYR A 87 -14.54 -6.44 3.57
N CYS A 88 -13.74 -6.07 2.58
CA CYS A 88 -14.04 -6.26 1.17
C CYS A 88 -13.37 -7.54 0.65
N GLY A 89 -14.13 -8.39 -0.03
CA GLY A 89 -13.65 -9.64 -0.64
C GLY A 89 -13.38 -9.53 -2.14
N LYS A 90 -13.91 -8.48 -2.79
CA LYS A 90 -13.77 -8.23 -4.24
C LYS A 90 -13.84 -6.73 -4.56
N PRO A 91 -13.38 -6.30 -5.77
CA PRO A 91 -13.40 -4.89 -6.17
C PRO A 91 -14.76 -4.21 -6.07
N ALA A 92 -15.84 -4.91 -6.40
CA ALA A 92 -17.20 -4.37 -6.30
C ALA A 92 -17.61 -3.98 -4.87
N ASP A 93 -17.08 -4.65 -3.85
CA ASP A 93 -17.30 -4.28 -2.44
C ASP A 93 -16.65 -2.94 -2.13
N VAL A 94 -15.44 -2.69 -2.67
CA VAL A 94 -14.73 -1.41 -2.52
C VAL A 94 -15.54 -0.29 -3.17
N SER A 95 -16.04 -0.50 -4.41
CA SER A 95 -16.88 0.47 -5.12
C SER A 95 -18.16 0.79 -4.34
N ALA A 96 -18.80 -0.23 -3.75
CA ALA A 96 -19.99 -0.04 -2.89
C ALA A 96 -19.66 0.79 -1.64
N CYS A 97 -18.53 0.51 -0.99
CA CYS A 97 -18.06 1.28 0.17
C CYS A 97 -17.75 2.74 -0.18
N LEU A 98 -17.11 3.00 -1.32
CA LEU A 98 -16.82 4.35 -1.81
C LEU A 98 -18.13 5.11 -2.09
N SER A 99 -19.08 4.49 -2.80
CA SER A 99 -20.40 5.07 -3.05
C SER A 99 -21.14 5.40 -1.75
N PHE A 100 -21.09 4.50 -0.76
CA PHE A 100 -21.66 4.74 0.56
C PHE A 100 -20.98 5.92 1.26
N ALA A 101 -19.64 5.96 1.24
CA ALA A 101 -18.88 7.04 1.86
C ALA A 101 -19.18 8.41 1.21
N VAL A 102 -19.28 8.47 -0.11
CA VAL A 102 -19.66 9.68 -0.85
C VAL A 102 -21.07 10.14 -0.45
N ARG A 103 -22.06 9.22 -0.44
CA ARG A 103 -23.44 9.50 -0.06
C ARG A 103 -23.55 10.14 1.33
N PHE A 104 -22.82 9.64 2.30
CA PHE A 104 -22.85 10.09 3.68
C PHE A 104 -21.70 11.04 4.07
N ARG A 105 -20.86 11.43 3.10
CA ARG A 105 -19.70 12.32 3.28
C ARG A 105 -18.74 11.83 4.37
N LEU A 106 -18.53 10.52 4.43
CA LEU A 106 -17.60 9.91 5.37
C LEU A 106 -16.16 10.01 4.83
N PRO A 107 -15.18 10.40 5.66
CA PRO A 107 -13.78 10.19 5.33
C PRO A 107 -13.50 8.70 5.10
N VAL A 108 -12.63 8.39 4.15
CA VAL A 108 -12.25 7.00 3.82
C VAL A 108 -10.78 6.77 4.10
N ARG A 109 -10.45 5.57 4.59
CA ARG A 109 -9.08 5.05 4.61
C ARG A 109 -9.06 3.62 4.09
N ALA A 110 -8.09 3.34 3.22
CA ALA A 110 -7.78 1.98 2.79
C ALA A 110 -6.93 1.26 3.85
N ARG A 111 -7.21 -0.02 4.06
CA ARG A 111 -6.42 -0.86 4.96
C ARG A 111 -6.20 -2.24 4.34
N SER A 112 -4.95 -2.72 4.34
CA SER A 112 -4.61 -4.13 4.10
C SER A 112 -4.35 -4.81 5.47
N ALA A 113 -3.15 -4.64 6.05
CA ALA A 113 -2.83 -5.21 7.36
C ALA A 113 -2.63 -4.18 8.48
N GLY A 114 -2.81 -2.88 8.22
CA GLY A 114 -2.78 -1.86 9.25
C GLY A 114 -1.40 -1.49 9.81
N HIS A 115 -0.32 -1.71 9.07
CA HIS A 115 1.07 -1.46 9.49
C HIS A 115 1.57 -0.03 9.21
N SER A 116 0.72 0.93 8.88
CA SER A 116 1.15 2.31 8.63
C SER A 116 1.74 2.95 9.89
N TYR A 117 3.00 3.34 9.84
CA TYR A 117 3.67 4.05 10.94
C TYR A 117 3.12 5.47 11.19
N ALA A 118 2.41 6.03 10.23
CA ALA A 118 1.74 7.32 10.33
C ALA A 118 0.22 7.20 10.65
N GLY A 119 -0.29 5.98 10.88
CA GLY A 119 -1.69 5.72 11.21
C GLY A 119 -2.67 5.94 10.04
N TRP A 120 -2.19 6.02 8.81
CA TRP A 120 -3.04 6.31 7.65
C TRP A 120 -4.04 5.21 7.29
N SER A 121 -3.94 4.06 7.93
CA SER A 121 -4.88 2.94 7.75
C SER A 121 -6.14 3.05 8.61
N SER A 122 -6.33 4.16 9.35
CA SER A 122 -7.52 4.41 10.16
C SER A 122 -7.85 5.91 10.21
N VAL A 123 -9.06 6.24 10.62
CA VAL A 123 -9.56 7.62 10.80
C VAL A 123 -10.76 7.63 11.73
N THR A 124 -10.82 8.58 12.64
CA THR A 124 -12.00 8.78 13.49
C THR A 124 -13.19 9.30 12.67
N GLY A 125 -14.37 8.72 12.88
CA GLY A 125 -15.62 9.11 12.23
C GLY A 125 -15.72 8.72 10.74
N GLY A 126 -14.73 8.03 10.17
CA GLY A 126 -14.72 7.61 8.78
C GLY A 126 -14.99 6.13 8.56
N LEU A 127 -15.06 5.73 7.31
CA LEU A 127 -15.18 4.35 6.87
C LEU A 127 -13.79 3.78 6.53
N ILE A 128 -13.43 2.69 7.19
CA ILE A 128 -12.24 1.90 6.82
C ILE A 128 -12.67 0.86 5.77
N ILE A 129 -12.05 0.90 4.60
CA ILE A 129 -12.21 -0.09 3.54
C ILE A 129 -11.04 -1.06 3.67
N ASP A 130 -11.32 -2.20 4.25
CA ASP A 130 -10.31 -3.22 4.56
C ASP A 130 -10.32 -4.31 3.49
N VAL A 131 -9.18 -4.46 2.79
CA VAL A 131 -9.02 -5.45 1.71
C VAL A 131 -8.38 -6.75 2.18
N SER A 132 -8.24 -6.98 3.49
CA SER A 132 -7.57 -8.15 4.05
C SER A 132 -8.22 -9.50 3.66
N ARG A 133 -9.42 -9.48 3.08
CA ARG A 133 -10.10 -10.66 2.55
C ARG A 133 -9.73 -10.99 1.11
N MET A 134 -9.06 -10.08 0.40
CA MET A 134 -8.60 -10.30 -0.98
C MET A 134 -7.24 -11.02 -0.96
N ARG A 135 -7.25 -12.36 -0.89
CA ARG A 135 -6.04 -13.18 -0.69
C ARG A 135 -5.81 -14.22 -1.79
N HIS A 136 -6.42 -14.02 -2.97
CA HIS A 136 -6.17 -14.92 -4.09
C HIS A 136 -4.69 -14.92 -4.49
N PHE A 137 -4.23 -16.04 -5.03
CA PHE A 137 -2.88 -16.21 -5.54
C PHE A 137 -2.92 -17.10 -6.76
N SER A 138 -2.32 -16.68 -7.85
CA SER A 138 -2.19 -17.47 -9.07
C SER A 138 -0.81 -17.28 -9.70
N VAL A 139 -0.26 -18.37 -10.23
CA VAL A 139 1.05 -18.38 -10.88
C VAL A 139 0.84 -18.32 -12.39
N GLY A 140 1.47 -17.33 -13.01
CA GLY A 140 1.56 -17.19 -14.47
C GLY A 140 2.98 -17.40 -14.98
N THR A 141 3.21 -17.14 -16.23
CA THR A 141 4.53 -17.23 -16.86
C THR A 141 5.41 -16.06 -16.42
N GLY A 142 6.37 -16.32 -15.53
CA GLY A 142 7.31 -15.30 -15.03
C GLY A 142 6.71 -14.27 -14.06
N ALA A 143 5.46 -14.42 -13.69
CA ALA A 143 4.75 -13.53 -12.77
C ALA A 143 3.78 -14.29 -11.86
N VAL A 144 3.36 -13.64 -10.78
CA VAL A 144 2.25 -14.07 -9.93
C VAL A 144 1.23 -12.95 -9.82
N THR A 145 -0.06 -13.31 -9.80
CA THR A 145 -1.13 -12.38 -9.44
C THR A 145 -1.60 -12.68 -8.03
N VAL A 146 -1.65 -11.65 -7.19
CA VAL A 146 -1.93 -11.79 -5.75
C VAL A 146 -2.85 -10.69 -5.26
N GLY A 147 -3.80 -11.05 -4.42
CA GLY A 147 -4.75 -10.13 -3.81
C GLY A 147 -4.08 -9.18 -2.81
N ALA A 148 -4.54 -7.94 -2.81
CA ALA A 148 -4.01 -6.82 -2.03
C ALA A 148 -4.06 -7.02 -0.50
N GLY A 149 -4.91 -7.94 -0.02
CA GLY A 149 -5.07 -8.29 1.39
C GLY A 149 -4.10 -9.35 1.90
N THR A 150 -3.25 -9.89 1.03
CA THR A 150 -2.28 -10.93 1.42
C THR A 150 -1.19 -10.33 2.32
N ASP A 151 -0.93 -10.97 3.45
CA ASP A 151 0.22 -10.66 4.30
C ASP A 151 1.50 -11.32 3.77
N LEU A 152 2.67 -10.77 4.17
CA LEU A 152 3.95 -11.21 3.62
C LEU A 152 4.29 -12.67 3.95
N ILE A 153 3.91 -13.19 5.13
CA ILE A 153 4.20 -14.58 5.45
C ILE A 153 3.43 -15.53 4.55
N SER A 154 2.15 -15.25 4.29
CA SER A 154 1.32 -16.02 3.37
C SER A 154 1.83 -15.90 1.93
N PHE A 155 2.25 -14.70 1.53
CA PHE A 155 2.81 -14.45 0.21
C PHE A 155 4.08 -15.28 -0.03
N TYR A 156 5.03 -15.21 0.90
CA TYR A 156 6.30 -15.95 0.78
C TYR A 156 6.09 -17.46 0.86
N SER A 157 5.18 -17.93 1.70
CA SER A 157 4.86 -19.36 1.77
C SER A 157 4.32 -19.89 0.44
N GLN A 158 3.45 -19.13 -0.21
CA GLN A 158 2.91 -19.50 -1.51
C GLN A 158 3.98 -19.44 -2.61
N LEU A 159 4.81 -18.40 -2.64
CA LEU A 159 5.93 -18.29 -3.58
C LEU A 159 6.90 -19.47 -3.43
N ALA A 160 7.30 -19.79 -2.20
CA ALA A 160 8.25 -20.88 -1.90
C ALA A 160 7.70 -22.24 -2.33
N ALA A 161 6.40 -22.50 -2.13
CA ALA A 161 5.76 -23.73 -2.59
C ALA A 161 5.86 -23.93 -4.12
N HIS A 162 6.07 -22.86 -4.88
CA HIS A 162 6.24 -22.88 -6.33
C HIS A 162 7.72 -22.69 -6.77
N GLY A 163 8.66 -22.65 -5.83
CA GLY A 163 10.07 -22.39 -6.12
C GLY A 163 10.31 -20.97 -6.68
N LEU A 164 9.49 -20.02 -6.27
CA LEU A 164 9.53 -18.63 -6.74
C LEU A 164 9.91 -17.66 -5.61
N ALA A 165 10.42 -16.50 -6.00
CA ALA A 165 10.70 -15.38 -5.12
C ALA A 165 10.27 -14.05 -5.76
N VAL A 166 9.85 -13.11 -4.92
CA VAL A 166 9.62 -11.70 -5.23
C VAL A 166 10.26 -10.89 -4.10
N PRO A 167 11.05 -9.83 -4.38
CA PRO A 167 11.57 -8.98 -3.31
C PRO A 167 10.43 -8.31 -2.55
N GLY A 168 10.55 -8.26 -1.23
CA GLY A 168 9.55 -7.66 -0.35
C GLY A 168 10.10 -7.49 1.06
N GLY A 169 9.27 -6.95 1.96
CA GLY A 169 9.65 -6.65 3.33
C GLY A 169 9.93 -7.86 4.20
N SER A 170 10.53 -7.66 5.36
CA SER A 170 10.94 -8.73 6.28
C SER A 170 9.94 -9.02 7.41
N CYS A 171 8.96 -8.14 7.65
CA CYS A 171 8.00 -8.32 8.73
C CYS A 171 6.80 -9.17 8.26
N PRO A 172 6.53 -10.33 8.88
CA PRO A 172 5.60 -11.35 8.36
C PRO A 172 4.14 -10.88 8.27
N THR A 173 3.71 -9.98 9.16
CA THR A 173 2.31 -9.52 9.26
C THR A 173 2.03 -8.25 8.45
N VAL A 174 3.02 -7.70 7.75
CA VAL A 174 2.81 -6.55 6.87
C VAL A 174 1.97 -6.96 5.67
N GLY A 175 0.99 -6.12 5.30
CA GLY A 175 0.17 -6.34 4.11
C GLY A 175 0.92 -5.95 2.84
N LEU A 176 0.84 -6.81 1.84
CA LEU A 176 1.52 -6.63 0.56
C LEU A 176 1.17 -5.28 -0.10
N ALA A 177 -0.10 -4.89 -0.09
CA ALA A 177 -0.55 -3.69 -0.80
C ALA A 177 0.13 -2.41 -0.30
N GLY A 178 0.10 -2.17 1.01
CA GLY A 178 0.73 -0.97 1.57
C GLY A 178 2.24 -0.94 1.34
N LEU A 179 2.89 -2.10 1.41
CA LEU A 179 4.32 -2.26 1.16
C LEU A 179 4.65 -1.99 -0.31
N ALA A 180 3.98 -2.64 -1.24
CA ALA A 180 4.24 -2.55 -2.68
C ALA A 180 3.98 -1.13 -3.22
N LEU A 181 2.87 -0.50 -2.81
CA LEU A 181 2.54 0.86 -3.22
C LEU A 181 3.51 1.92 -2.65
N GLY A 182 4.17 1.63 -1.54
CA GLY A 182 5.17 2.51 -0.91
C GLY A 182 6.61 2.25 -1.32
N GLY A 183 6.87 1.22 -2.13
CA GLY A 183 8.20 0.80 -2.53
C GLY A 183 8.53 -0.64 -2.14
N GLY A 184 8.65 -0.93 -0.85
CA GLY A 184 8.92 -2.27 -0.32
C GLY A 184 10.39 -2.68 -0.37
N VAL A 185 11.10 -2.47 0.74
CA VAL A 185 12.51 -2.84 0.94
C VAL A 185 12.62 -4.13 1.72
N GLY A 186 13.51 -5.02 1.31
CA GLY A 186 13.82 -6.24 2.03
C GLY A 186 15.15 -6.84 1.60
N VAL A 187 15.44 -8.04 2.09
CA VAL A 187 16.76 -8.71 1.92
C VAL A 187 17.14 -9.00 0.46
N LEU A 188 16.15 -9.09 -0.43
CA LEU A 188 16.39 -9.33 -1.86
C LEU A 188 16.48 -8.05 -2.68
N SER A 189 16.24 -6.88 -2.07
CA SER A 189 16.12 -5.61 -2.82
C SER A 189 17.41 -5.18 -3.50
N ARG A 190 18.58 -5.53 -2.93
CA ARG A 190 19.86 -5.21 -3.55
C ARG A 190 20.02 -5.93 -4.90
N GLN A 191 19.55 -7.16 -5.00
CA GLN A 191 19.71 -7.97 -6.21
C GLN A 191 18.59 -7.74 -7.23
N TYR A 192 17.35 -7.51 -6.77
CA TYR A 192 16.16 -7.54 -7.61
C TYR A 192 15.32 -6.26 -7.56
N GLY A 193 15.80 -5.21 -6.91
CA GLY A 193 15.08 -3.97 -6.72
C GLY A 193 14.03 -4.04 -5.60
N LEU A 194 13.21 -3.01 -5.51
CA LEU A 194 12.10 -2.91 -4.57
C LEU A 194 10.94 -3.82 -4.99
N THR A 195 9.98 -4.03 -4.10
CA THR A 195 8.72 -4.70 -4.47
C THR A 195 8.02 -3.94 -5.61
N SER A 196 8.00 -2.60 -5.53
CA SER A 196 7.43 -1.72 -6.55
C SER A 196 8.10 -1.84 -7.92
N ASP A 197 9.40 -2.15 -7.98
CA ASP A 197 10.10 -2.34 -9.25
C ASP A 197 9.70 -3.63 -9.97
N ASN A 198 9.12 -4.56 -9.22
CA ASN A 198 8.64 -5.83 -9.73
C ASN A 198 7.11 -5.85 -9.99
N ILE A 199 6.41 -4.73 -9.80
CA ILE A 199 5.01 -4.60 -10.20
C ILE A 199 4.93 -4.54 -11.72
N GLU A 200 4.14 -5.44 -12.33
CA GLU A 200 3.82 -5.47 -13.76
C GLU A 200 2.44 -4.90 -14.03
N ALA A 201 1.48 -5.12 -13.13
CA ALA A 201 0.16 -4.51 -13.19
C ALA A 201 -0.44 -4.36 -11.79
N VAL A 202 -1.38 -3.43 -11.66
CA VAL A 202 -2.20 -3.24 -10.45
C VAL A 202 -3.66 -3.14 -10.86
N GLU A 203 -4.52 -3.91 -10.21
CA GLU A 203 -5.95 -3.66 -10.23
C GLU A 203 -6.28 -2.72 -9.07
N ILE A 204 -6.99 -1.63 -9.37
CA ILE A 204 -7.27 -0.55 -8.41
C ILE A 204 -8.70 -0.03 -8.60
N VAL A 205 -9.37 0.30 -7.51
CA VAL A 205 -10.65 1.00 -7.53
C VAL A 205 -10.40 2.47 -7.24
N THR A 206 -10.72 3.33 -8.19
CA THR A 206 -10.57 4.79 -8.10
C THR A 206 -11.67 5.44 -7.28
N ALA A 207 -11.53 6.72 -6.95
CA ALA A 207 -12.45 7.43 -6.05
C ALA A 207 -13.89 7.51 -6.57
N ASP A 208 -14.08 7.42 -7.86
CA ASP A 208 -15.40 7.35 -8.53
C ASP A 208 -16.04 5.96 -8.51
N GLY A 209 -15.31 4.95 -7.95
CA GLY A 209 -15.74 3.56 -7.88
C GLY A 209 -15.42 2.73 -9.12
N SER A 210 -14.72 3.29 -10.12
CA SER A 210 -14.29 2.56 -11.31
C SER A 210 -13.19 1.56 -10.97
N VAL A 211 -13.29 0.35 -11.50
CA VAL A 211 -12.27 -0.70 -11.39
C VAL A 211 -11.37 -0.63 -12.60
N LEU A 212 -10.10 -0.34 -12.41
CA LEU A 212 -9.11 -0.20 -13.47
C LEU A 212 -7.97 -1.20 -13.28
N THR A 213 -7.46 -1.72 -14.38
CA THR A 213 -6.14 -2.37 -14.40
C THR A 213 -5.16 -1.40 -15.03
N CYS A 214 -4.10 -1.07 -14.31
CA CYS A 214 -3.04 -0.19 -14.80
C CYS A 214 -1.73 -0.98 -14.96
N ASP A 215 -1.06 -0.75 -16.08
CA ASP A 215 0.21 -1.33 -16.48
C ASP A 215 0.99 -0.34 -17.37
N PRO A 216 2.19 -0.66 -17.89
CA PRO A 216 2.96 0.26 -18.75
C PRO A 216 2.23 0.72 -20.01
N ALA A 217 1.24 -0.03 -20.51
CA ALA A 217 0.50 0.26 -21.74
C ALA A 217 -0.89 0.88 -21.47
N SER A 218 -1.50 0.54 -20.33
CA SER A 218 -2.84 0.97 -19.93
C SER A 218 -2.77 1.80 -18.64
N HIS A 219 -3.35 3.01 -18.64
CA HIS A 219 -3.33 3.91 -17.47
C HIS A 219 -1.91 4.05 -16.89
N SER A 220 -0.94 4.33 -17.76
CA SER A 220 0.50 4.32 -17.43
C SER A 220 0.90 5.35 -16.38
N ASP A 221 0.20 6.47 -16.27
CA ASP A 221 0.34 7.49 -15.24
C ASP A 221 -0.08 6.96 -13.86
N LEU A 222 -1.22 6.25 -13.79
CA LEU A 222 -1.70 5.59 -12.59
C LEU A 222 -0.78 4.43 -12.20
N TYR A 223 -0.30 3.65 -13.18
CA TYR A 223 0.69 2.61 -12.95
C TYR A 223 1.98 3.18 -12.34
N TRP A 224 2.49 4.27 -12.90
CA TRP A 224 3.66 4.97 -12.35
C TRP A 224 3.40 5.42 -10.90
N ALA A 225 2.24 6.00 -10.63
CA ALA A 225 1.86 6.45 -9.29
C ALA A 225 1.76 5.31 -8.27
N CYS A 226 1.29 4.12 -8.69
CA CYS A 226 1.21 2.92 -7.84
C CYS A 226 2.58 2.29 -7.52
N ARG A 227 3.66 2.75 -8.13
CA ARG A 227 5.02 2.23 -7.92
C ARG A 227 5.86 3.14 -7.03
N GLY A 228 5.38 3.40 -5.80
CA GLY A 228 6.09 4.20 -4.79
C GLY A 228 5.35 5.45 -4.32
N GLY A 229 4.22 5.81 -4.95
CA GLY A 229 3.42 6.98 -4.56
C GLY A 229 2.61 6.80 -3.27
N GLY A 230 2.66 5.62 -2.65
CA GLY A 230 2.01 5.31 -1.38
C GLY A 230 0.58 4.79 -1.52
N GLY A 231 0.11 4.07 -0.49
CA GLY A 231 -1.20 3.45 -0.47
C GLY A 231 -2.34 4.45 -0.24
N GLY A 232 -3.46 4.24 -0.93
CA GLY A 232 -4.69 5.00 -0.74
C GLY A 232 -4.71 6.42 -1.33
N ASN A 233 -3.66 6.85 -2.04
CA ASN A 233 -3.57 8.19 -2.61
C ASN A 233 -4.28 8.32 -3.96
N PHE A 234 -4.28 7.26 -4.76
CA PHE A 234 -4.81 7.25 -6.14
C PHE A 234 -6.00 6.32 -6.31
N GLY A 235 -6.34 5.60 -5.26
CA GLY A 235 -7.40 4.60 -5.20
C GLY A 235 -7.07 3.50 -4.21
N ILE A 236 -7.88 2.43 -4.22
CA ILE A 236 -7.72 1.27 -3.34
C ILE A 236 -7.32 0.07 -4.22
N ALA A 237 -6.05 -0.36 -4.14
CA ALA A 237 -5.57 -1.52 -4.86
C ALA A 237 -6.24 -2.79 -4.33
N THR A 238 -6.62 -3.67 -5.26
CA THR A 238 -7.31 -4.94 -5.00
C THR A 238 -6.50 -6.16 -5.42
N SER A 239 -5.57 -5.98 -6.37
CA SER A 239 -4.69 -7.04 -6.86
C SER A 239 -3.40 -6.48 -7.44
N PHE A 240 -2.34 -7.29 -7.42
CA PHE A 240 -1.04 -6.98 -8.03
C PHE A 240 -0.58 -8.15 -8.89
N THR A 241 -0.07 -7.85 -10.08
CA THR A 241 0.74 -8.78 -10.86
C THR A 241 2.21 -8.42 -10.64
N LEU A 242 2.98 -9.36 -10.11
CA LEU A 242 4.37 -9.18 -9.69
C LEU A 242 5.28 -10.12 -10.46
N ARG A 243 6.36 -9.57 -11.02
CA ARG A 243 7.40 -10.35 -11.67
C ARG A 243 8.08 -11.27 -10.66
N THR A 244 8.23 -12.54 -11.03
CA THR A 244 8.87 -13.55 -10.19
C THR A 244 10.30 -13.85 -10.60
N ARG A 245 11.06 -14.38 -9.66
CA ARG A 245 12.37 -14.97 -9.87
C ARG A 245 12.34 -16.41 -9.38
N ARG A 246 13.19 -17.27 -9.93
CA ARG A 246 13.38 -18.60 -9.35
C ARG A 246 14.00 -18.46 -7.98
N LEU A 247 13.41 -19.09 -6.99
CA LEU A 247 14.00 -19.19 -5.65
C LEU A 247 15.28 -20.03 -5.78
N ARG A 248 16.39 -19.42 -5.35
CA ARG A 248 17.69 -20.09 -5.29
C ARG A 248 18.04 -20.34 -3.83
N GLU A 249 19.03 -21.19 -3.64
CA GLU A 249 19.65 -21.36 -2.34
C GLU A 249 20.22 -20.03 -1.83
N VAL A 250 19.97 -19.71 -0.58
CA VAL A 250 20.46 -18.50 0.09
C VAL A 250 21.25 -18.91 1.32
N VAL A 251 22.33 -18.20 1.60
CA VAL A 251 23.12 -18.37 2.82
C VAL A 251 22.71 -17.28 3.81
N LEU A 252 22.26 -17.69 4.98
CA LEU A 252 22.03 -16.79 6.10
C LEU A 252 23.20 -16.93 7.09
N PHE A 253 23.77 -15.79 7.48
CA PHE A 253 24.77 -15.76 8.54
C PHE A 253 24.51 -14.58 9.49
N PHE A 254 24.90 -14.78 10.74
CA PHE A 254 24.81 -13.75 11.77
C PHE A 254 26.19 -13.58 12.38
N LEU A 255 26.71 -12.37 12.35
CA LEU A 255 28.00 -12.00 12.90
C LEU A 255 27.81 -10.95 13.99
N SER A 256 28.55 -11.10 15.07
CA SER A 256 28.52 -10.16 16.21
C SER A 256 29.93 -9.70 16.54
N TRP A 257 30.09 -8.42 16.83
CA TRP A 257 31.34 -7.81 17.24
C TRP A 257 31.14 -6.95 18.48
N PRO A 258 32.17 -6.79 19.32
CA PRO A 258 32.13 -5.82 20.40
C PRO A 258 31.87 -4.39 19.87
N TRP A 259 31.10 -3.60 20.61
CA TRP A 259 30.78 -2.23 20.21
C TRP A 259 32.01 -1.36 19.90
N SER A 260 33.12 -1.59 20.62
CA SER A 260 34.40 -0.93 20.37
C SER A 260 34.95 -1.08 18.96
N GLN A 261 34.47 -2.07 18.20
CA GLN A 261 34.86 -2.29 16.80
C GLN A 261 33.87 -1.73 15.76
N ALA A 262 32.81 -1.08 16.21
CA ALA A 262 31.70 -0.67 15.34
C ALA A 262 32.16 0.13 14.10
N SER A 263 33.00 1.14 14.27
CA SER A 263 33.54 1.96 13.17
C SER A 263 34.26 1.12 12.11
N ARG A 264 35.13 0.23 12.56
CA ARG A 264 35.93 -0.65 11.69
C ARG A 264 35.05 -1.66 10.95
N VAL A 265 34.05 -2.22 11.64
CA VAL A 265 33.11 -3.17 11.05
C VAL A 265 32.24 -2.48 10.00
N VAL A 266 31.73 -1.29 10.28
CA VAL A 266 30.92 -0.51 9.32
C VAL A 266 31.72 -0.17 8.06
N GLN A 267 32.97 0.27 8.21
CA GLN A 267 33.86 0.55 7.08
C GLN A 267 34.12 -0.70 6.22
N ALA A 268 34.45 -1.84 6.88
CA ALA A 268 34.67 -3.08 6.19
C ALA A 268 33.40 -3.59 5.46
N TRP A 269 32.24 -3.46 6.11
CA TRP A 269 30.96 -3.82 5.52
C TRP A 269 30.63 -2.97 4.30
N GLN A 270 30.81 -1.66 4.37
CA GLN A 270 30.59 -0.76 3.23
C GLN A 270 31.49 -1.08 2.02
N SER A 271 32.70 -1.56 2.27
CA SER A 271 33.63 -1.98 1.20
C SER A 271 33.28 -3.34 0.61
N TRP A 272 32.68 -4.22 1.42
CA TRP A 272 32.25 -5.56 0.99
C TRP A 272 30.89 -5.55 0.30
N ALA A 273 29.97 -4.72 0.76
CA ALA A 273 28.59 -4.64 0.27
C ALA A 273 28.48 -3.82 -1.01
#